data_9183d787523cd120689e401f9aca8442
#
_entry.id   9183d787523cd120689e401f9aca8442
#
_cell.length_a   1.000
_cell.length_b   1.000
_cell.length_c   1.000
_cell.angle_alpha   90.00
_cell.angle_beta   90.00
_cell.angle_gamma   90.00
#
_symmetry.space_group_name_H-M   'P 1'
#
loop_
_entity.id
_entity.type
_entity.pdbx_description
1 polymer ?
#
loop_
_entity_poly.entity_id
_entity_poly.type
_entity_poly.pdbx_seq_one_letter_code
_entity_poly.pdbx_strand_id
1 'polypeptide(L)'
;MSTVPPRIGMDRFIDAEWMELAASVVRGESDWKGLHAQLAADIPGRQVQRKVVGILNRMWFPEGTVGRSLTIEAAMLVQHSKPGSRTAAFVAVAIGAYPYFREVVENVGRLLRLQETCSAGEVHRRMFELHGKRATIDQATSYAFKTMVSWGMVQRQADRRLCHAASLELVPEAKRLLDLAANRSRHSVTPLQATDPLLFAFNKG
;
A
#
# COMPACT_ATOMS: atom_id res chain seq x y z
N MET A 1 -8.49 22.31 -19.22
CA MET A 1 -7.90 20.97 -19.26
C MET A 1 -8.79 20.04 -18.44
N SER A 2 -9.50 19.14 -19.10
CA SER A 2 -10.36 18.15 -18.40
C SER A 2 -9.46 17.10 -17.75
N THR A 3 -9.20 17.23 -16.48
CA THR A 3 -8.47 16.19 -15.72
C THR A 3 -9.42 15.03 -15.46
N VAL A 4 -9.26 13.96 -16.23
CA VAL A 4 -9.93 12.69 -15.92
C VAL A 4 -9.56 12.30 -14.47
N PRO A 5 -10.55 12.15 -13.58
CA PRO A 5 -10.25 11.84 -12.20
C PRO A 5 -9.46 10.51 -12.12
N PRO A 6 -8.41 10.42 -11.31
CA PRO A 6 -7.59 9.23 -11.23
C PRO A 6 -8.43 8.02 -10.86
N ARG A 7 -8.17 6.89 -11.51
CA ARG A 7 -8.80 5.62 -11.15
C ARG A 7 -8.40 5.25 -9.74
N ILE A 8 -9.35 5.20 -8.82
CA ILE A 8 -9.13 4.82 -7.42
C ILE A 8 -8.53 3.42 -7.34
N GLY A 9 -9.13 2.46 -8.00
CA GLY A 9 -8.64 1.10 -8.23
C GLY A 9 -8.50 0.21 -7.00
N MET A 10 -7.91 0.68 -5.91
CA MET A 10 -7.77 -0.03 -4.65
C MET A 10 -8.91 0.37 -3.69
N ASP A 11 -10.10 -0.16 -3.96
CA ASP A 11 -11.34 0.15 -3.25
C ASP A 11 -11.76 -0.96 -2.25
N ARG A 12 -10.79 -1.76 -1.79
CA ARG A 12 -10.98 -2.84 -0.80
C ARG A 12 -9.82 -2.89 0.18
N PHE A 13 -10.11 -3.39 1.38
CA PHE A 13 -9.10 -3.80 2.35
C PHE A 13 -8.24 -4.93 1.76
N ILE A 14 -6.94 -4.82 1.94
CA ILE A 14 -5.96 -5.85 1.56
C ILE A 14 -5.15 -6.23 2.79
N ASP A 15 -5.31 -7.47 3.23
CA ASP A 15 -4.62 -7.99 4.38
C ASP A 15 -3.14 -8.28 4.09
N ALA A 16 -2.29 -8.19 5.13
CA ALA A 16 -0.87 -8.52 5.03
C ALA A 16 -0.66 -10.00 4.64
N GLU A 17 -1.46 -10.91 5.17
CA GLU A 17 -1.36 -12.34 4.86
C GLU A 17 -1.66 -12.63 3.38
N TRP A 18 -2.62 -11.92 2.80
CA TRP A 18 -2.91 -12.07 1.36
C TRP A 18 -1.78 -11.51 0.48
N MET A 19 -1.09 -10.47 0.96
CA MET A 19 0.09 -9.94 0.28
C MET A 19 1.26 -10.93 0.34
N GLU A 20 1.49 -11.58 1.48
CA GLU A 20 2.50 -12.63 1.64
C GLU A 20 2.23 -13.82 0.73
N LEU A 21 0.98 -14.28 0.68
CA LEU A 21 0.57 -15.38 -0.17
C LEU A 21 0.69 -15.02 -1.66
N ALA A 22 0.33 -13.81 -2.07
CA ALA A 22 0.54 -13.35 -3.45
C ALA A 22 2.03 -13.25 -3.80
N ALA A 23 2.88 -12.82 -2.87
CA ALA A 23 4.33 -12.82 -3.04
C ALA A 23 4.89 -14.24 -3.20
N SER A 24 4.38 -15.23 -2.44
CA SER A 24 4.80 -16.64 -2.59
C SER A 24 4.41 -17.22 -3.95
N VAL A 25 3.28 -16.78 -4.54
CA VAL A 25 2.91 -17.14 -5.92
C VAL A 25 3.92 -16.56 -6.92
N VAL A 26 4.38 -15.31 -6.72
CA VAL A 26 5.42 -14.69 -7.58
C VAL A 26 6.74 -15.48 -7.51
N ARG A 27 7.11 -16.01 -6.33
CA ARG A 27 8.31 -16.84 -6.14
C ARG A 27 8.16 -18.29 -6.63
N GLY A 28 6.95 -18.71 -7.01
CA GLY A 28 6.68 -20.10 -7.42
C GLY A 28 6.58 -21.10 -6.26
N GLU A 29 6.45 -20.61 -5.02
CA GLU A 29 6.30 -21.44 -3.79
C GLU A 29 4.82 -21.81 -3.54
N SER A 30 3.90 -21.11 -4.15
CA SER A 30 2.46 -21.34 -4.10
C SER A 30 1.85 -21.12 -5.48
N ASP A 31 0.56 -21.35 -5.62
CA ASP A 31 -0.16 -21.12 -6.86
C ASP A 31 -1.43 -20.25 -6.66
N TRP A 32 -2.00 -19.80 -7.77
CA TRP A 32 -3.23 -19.03 -7.76
C TRP A 32 -4.41 -19.77 -7.12
N LYS A 33 -4.43 -21.09 -7.23
CA LYS A 33 -5.52 -21.92 -6.66
C LYS A 33 -5.48 -21.86 -5.13
N GLY A 34 -4.28 -21.93 -4.54
CA GLY A 34 -4.08 -21.77 -3.10
C GLY A 34 -4.49 -20.37 -2.61
N LEU A 35 -4.06 -19.31 -3.32
CA LEU A 35 -4.46 -17.94 -3.02
C LEU A 35 -5.99 -17.75 -3.09
N HIS A 36 -6.64 -18.28 -4.12
CA HIS A 36 -8.10 -18.21 -4.25
C HIS A 36 -8.83 -18.97 -3.15
N ALA A 37 -8.32 -20.15 -2.76
CA ALA A 37 -8.90 -20.95 -1.67
C ALA A 37 -8.84 -20.20 -0.33
N GLN A 38 -7.68 -19.57 -0.02
CA GLN A 38 -7.54 -18.76 1.20
C GLN A 38 -8.49 -17.56 1.18
N LEU A 39 -8.53 -16.79 0.08
CA LEU A 39 -9.45 -15.66 -0.04
C LEU A 39 -10.92 -16.07 0.06
N ALA A 40 -11.26 -17.28 -0.39
CA ALA A 40 -12.62 -17.80 -0.26
C ALA A 40 -12.99 -18.18 1.18
N ALA A 41 -12.00 -18.59 1.98
CA ALA A 41 -12.19 -18.84 3.41
C ALA A 41 -12.35 -17.54 4.22
N ASP A 42 -11.54 -16.52 3.88
CA ASP A 42 -11.45 -15.27 4.67
C ASP A 42 -12.55 -14.27 4.32
N ILE A 43 -13.02 -14.27 3.07
CA ILE A 43 -13.90 -13.21 2.55
C ILE A 43 -15.29 -13.79 2.25
N PRO A 44 -16.31 -13.42 3.00
CA PRO A 44 -17.67 -13.76 2.64
C PRO A 44 -18.10 -13.00 1.37
N GLY A 45 -18.48 -13.74 0.32
CA GLY A 45 -19.09 -13.16 -0.87
C GLY A 45 -18.16 -13.06 -2.08
N ARG A 46 -18.55 -13.77 -3.14
CA ARG A 46 -17.79 -13.93 -4.41
C ARG A 46 -17.45 -12.61 -5.11
N GLN A 47 -18.28 -11.57 -4.96
CA GLN A 47 -18.03 -10.28 -5.60
C GLN A 47 -16.84 -9.55 -4.94
N VAL A 48 -16.75 -9.60 -3.62
CA VAL A 48 -15.64 -9.00 -2.87
C VAL A 48 -14.36 -9.77 -3.15
N GLN A 49 -14.40 -11.10 -3.12
CA GLN A 49 -13.27 -11.97 -3.48
C GLN A 49 -12.70 -11.61 -4.86
N ARG A 50 -13.55 -11.52 -5.90
CA ARG A 50 -13.12 -11.15 -7.26
C ARG A 50 -12.43 -9.79 -7.30
N LYS A 51 -12.92 -8.80 -6.55
CA LYS A 51 -12.29 -7.49 -6.47
C LYS A 51 -10.91 -7.55 -5.79
N VAL A 52 -10.79 -8.26 -4.68
CA VAL A 52 -9.51 -8.44 -3.96
C VAL A 52 -8.51 -9.17 -4.86
N VAL A 53 -8.92 -10.26 -5.52
CA VAL A 53 -8.08 -10.96 -6.52
C VAL A 53 -7.59 -10.02 -7.61
N GLY A 54 -8.48 -9.20 -8.17
CA GLY A 54 -8.12 -8.21 -9.20
C GLY A 54 -7.13 -7.16 -8.70
N ILE A 55 -7.26 -6.74 -7.44
CA ILE A 55 -6.32 -5.80 -6.80
C ILE A 55 -4.95 -6.47 -6.61
N LEU A 56 -4.89 -7.67 -6.05
CA LEU A 56 -3.65 -8.42 -5.85
C LEU A 56 -2.96 -8.75 -7.18
N ASN A 57 -3.74 -9.17 -8.18
CA ASN A 57 -3.21 -9.43 -9.52
C ASN A 57 -2.54 -8.20 -10.11
N ARG A 58 -3.16 -7.02 -10.02
CA ARG A 58 -2.58 -5.78 -10.52
C ARG A 58 -1.33 -5.33 -9.77
N MET A 59 -1.23 -5.61 -8.46
CA MET A 59 -0.05 -5.31 -7.65
C MET A 59 1.11 -6.23 -7.99
N TRP A 60 0.88 -7.54 -8.01
CA TRP A 60 1.92 -8.55 -8.02
C TRP A 60 2.23 -9.12 -9.41
N PHE A 61 1.30 -9.01 -10.36
CA PHE A 61 1.43 -9.53 -11.73
C PHE A 61 1.18 -8.44 -12.78
N PRO A 62 1.89 -7.30 -12.71
CA PRO A 62 1.72 -6.22 -13.67
C PRO A 62 2.17 -6.65 -15.06
N GLU A 63 1.58 -6.07 -16.09
CA GLU A 63 2.04 -6.20 -17.46
C GLU A 63 3.38 -5.48 -17.67
N GLY A 64 4.22 -6.01 -18.57
CA GLY A 64 5.50 -5.42 -18.95
C GLY A 64 6.67 -5.79 -18.05
N THR A 65 7.88 -5.70 -18.60
CA THR A 65 9.13 -6.16 -17.97
C THR A 65 9.51 -5.37 -16.72
N VAL A 66 9.40 -4.05 -16.75
CA VAL A 66 9.76 -3.18 -15.61
C VAL A 66 8.86 -3.42 -14.40
N GLY A 67 7.56 -3.64 -14.64
CA GLY A 67 6.64 -3.99 -13.56
C GLY A 67 6.97 -5.33 -12.92
N ARG A 68 7.27 -6.34 -13.74
CA ARG A 68 7.64 -7.68 -13.29
C ARG A 68 8.95 -7.69 -12.49
N SER A 69 9.97 -6.95 -12.93
CA SER A 69 11.22 -6.83 -12.17
C SER A 69 10.98 -6.31 -10.75
N LEU A 70 10.19 -5.24 -10.62
CA LEU A 70 9.83 -4.67 -9.32
C LEU A 70 9.11 -5.68 -8.43
N THR A 71 8.15 -6.44 -8.97
CA THR A 71 7.39 -7.41 -8.16
C THR A 71 8.21 -8.63 -7.78
N ILE A 72 9.15 -9.08 -8.61
CA ILE A 72 10.10 -10.15 -8.24
C ILE A 72 10.99 -9.69 -7.09
N GLU A 73 11.59 -8.50 -7.18
CA GLU A 73 12.41 -7.94 -6.09
C GLU A 73 11.59 -7.77 -4.80
N ALA A 74 10.36 -7.27 -4.91
CA ALA A 74 9.45 -7.16 -3.77
C ALA A 74 9.15 -8.52 -3.13
N ALA A 75 8.86 -9.54 -3.93
CA ALA A 75 8.55 -10.88 -3.45
C ALA A 75 9.75 -11.51 -2.71
N MET A 76 10.96 -11.27 -3.18
CA MET A 76 12.18 -11.71 -2.47
C MET A 76 12.36 -11.01 -1.13
N LEU A 77 12.07 -9.70 -1.04
CA LEU A 77 12.12 -8.97 0.23
C LEU A 77 11.08 -9.46 1.25
N VAL A 78 9.91 -9.90 0.79
CA VAL A 78 8.87 -10.48 1.68
C VAL A 78 9.39 -11.74 2.37
N GLN A 79 10.21 -12.55 1.71
CA GLN A 79 10.78 -13.78 2.26
C GLN A 79 11.77 -13.52 3.42
N HIS A 80 12.43 -12.38 3.45
CA HIS A 80 13.51 -12.06 4.40
C HIS A 80 13.08 -11.72 5.83
N SER A 81 11.86 -12.04 6.25
CA SER A 81 11.35 -12.04 7.63
C SER A 81 11.42 -10.73 8.43
N LYS A 82 12.21 -9.71 8.03
CA LYS A 82 12.26 -8.42 8.71
C LYS A 82 10.97 -7.63 8.44
N PRO A 83 10.23 -7.19 9.48
CA PRO A 83 8.97 -6.47 9.29
C PRO A 83 9.10 -5.26 8.36
N GLY A 84 10.19 -4.49 8.47
CA GLY A 84 10.44 -3.33 7.62
C GLY A 84 10.59 -3.67 6.14
N SER A 85 11.33 -4.72 5.80
CA SER A 85 11.50 -5.17 4.41
C SER A 85 10.18 -5.64 3.81
N ARG A 86 9.39 -6.40 4.57
CA ARG A 86 8.08 -6.89 4.16
C ARG A 86 7.10 -5.75 3.91
N THR A 87 6.95 -4.84 4.87
CA THR A 87 6.07 -3.67 4.73
C THR A 87 6.51 -2.78 3.56
N ALA A 88 7.81 -2.55 3.37
CA ALA A 88 8.33 -1.76 2.25
C ALA A 88 7.99 -2.41 0.90
N ALA A 89 8.11 -3.74 0.79
CA ALA A 89 7.72 -4.47 -0.42
C ALA A 89 6.22 -4.31 -0.73
N PHE A 90 5.35 -4.45 0.28
CA PHE A 90 3.91 -4.24 0.12
C PHE A 90 3.58 -2.82 -0.35
N VAL A 91 4.20 -1.82 0.31
CA VAL A 91 4.02 -0.41 -0.07
C VAL A 91 4.50 -0.18 -1.50
N ALA A 92 5.67 -0.69 -1.89
CA ALA A 92 6.24 -0.49 -3.22
C ALA A 92 5.32 -1.03 -4.33
N VAL A 93 4.83 -2.27 -4.22
CA VAL A 93 3.94 -2.83 -5.24
C VAL A 93 2.59 -2.11 -5.27
N ALA A 94 2.09 -1.68 -4.11
CA ALA A 94 0.82 -0.96 -4.02
C ALA A 94 0.89 0.45 -4.63
N ILE A 95 1.90 1.25 -4.27
CA ILE A 95 2.05 2.62 -4.81
C ILE A 95 2.41 2.62 -6.30
N GLY A 96 3.11 1.60 -6.76
CA GLY A 96 3.42 1.39 -8.18
C GLY A 96 2.18 1.06 -9.02
N ALA A 97 1.21 0.37 -8.44
CA ALA A 97 -0.02 -0.04 -9.11
C ALA A 97 -1.19 0.94 -8.92
N TYR A 98 -1.23 1.66 -7.80
CA TYR A 98 -2.37 2.48 -7.35
C TYR A 98 -1.92 3.87 -6.88
N PRO A 99 -1.87 4.88 -7.77
CA PRO A 99 -1.52 6.26 -7.41
C PRO A 99 -2.41 6.84 -6.30
N TYR A 100 -3.69 6.49 -6.28
CA TYR A 100 -4.60 6.92 -5.22
C TYR A 100 -4.15 6.43 -3.83
N PHE A 101 -3.75 5.16 -3.70
CA PHE A 101 -3.23 4.62 -2.44
C PHE A 101 -1.96 5.36 -2.00
N ARG A 102 -1.05 5.66 -2.94
CA ARG A 102 0.12 6.49 -2.66
C ARG A 102 -0.26 7.83 -2.05
N GLU A 103 -1.22 8.54 -2.64
CA GLU A 103 -1.67 9.83 -2.14
C GLU A 103 -2.26 9.76 -0.74
N VAL A 104 -3.02 8.70 -0.42
CA VAL A 104 -3.50 8.47 0.96
C VAL A 104 -2.32 8.28 1.92
N VAL A 105 -1.34 7.42 1.58
CA VAL A 105 -0.13 7.18 2.38
C VAL A 105 0.64 8.48 2.60
N GLU A 106 0.86 9.28 1.55
CA GLU A 106 1.54 10.57 1.66
C GLU A 106 0.80 11.56 2.55
N ASN A 107 -0.54 11.62 2.48
CA ASN A 107 -1.33 12.51 3.33
C ASN A 107 -1.31 12.09 4.80
N VAL A 108 -1.35 10.79 5.08
CA VAL A 108 -1.15 10.26 6.44
C VAL A 108 0.25 10.62 6.94
N GLY A 109 1.27 10.38 6.14
CA GLY A 109 2.67 10.69 6.50
C GLY A 109 2.90 12.18 6.76
N ARG A 110 2.31 13.08 5.95
CA ARG A 110 2.40 14.53 6.19
C ARG A 110 1.73 14.93 7.51
N LEU A 111 0.57 14.37 7.82
CA LEU A 111 -0.13 14.65 9.07
C LEU A 111 0.65 14.13 10.28
N LEU A 112 1.11 12.88 10.24
CA LEU A 112 1.86 12.27 11.35
C LEU A 112 3.24 12.93 11.59
N ARG A 113 3.78 13.64 10.60
CA ARG A 113 4.99 14.46 10.79
C ARG A 113 4.72 15.80 11.44
N LEU A 114 3.54 16.37 11.24
CA LEU A 114 3.15 17.67 11.81
C LEU A 114 2.54 17.50 13.21
N GLN A 115 1.97 16.35 13.48
CA GLN A 115 1.27 16.03 14.71
C GLN A 115 1.41 14.52 15.00
N GLU A 116 1.47 14.12 16.26
CA GLU A 116 1.73 12.72 16.65
C GLU A 116 0.62 11.74 16.22
N THR A 117 -0.58 12.26 16.01
CA THR A 117 -1.75 11.47 15.62
C THR A 117 -2.53 12.16 14.50
N CYS A 118 -3.26 11.40 13.68
CA CYS A 118 -4.22 11.97 12.75
C CYS A 118 -5.55 11.22 12.81
N SER A 119 -6.64 11.93 12.59
CA SER A 119 -7.97 11.35 12.48
C SER A 119 -8.26 10.90 11.03
N ALA A 120 -9.12 9.90 10.88
CA ALA A 120 -9.63 9.55 9.56
C ALA A 120 -10.29 10.74 8.84
N GLY A 121 -11.02 11.60 9.59
CA GLY A 121 -11.68 12.77 9.04
C GLY A 121 -10.73 13.81 8.43
N GLU A 122 -9.54 14.01 9.02
CA GLU A 122 -8.53 14.92 8.47
C GLU A 122 -8.01 14.44 7.11
N VAL A 123 -7.76 13.15 6.99
CA VAL A 123 -7.30 12.56 5.72
C VAL A 123 -8.43 12.53 4.69
N HIS A 124 -9.66 12.14 5.08
CA HIS A 124 -10.82 12.18 4.19
C HIS A 124 -11.06 13.57 3.62
N ARG A 125 -11.00 14.62 4.45
CA ARG A 125 -11.14 16.00 3.99
C ARG A 125 -10.11 16.33 2.90
N ARG A 126 -8.83 16.01 3.10
CA ARG A 126 -7.77 16.23 2.10
C ARG A 126 -8.01 15.45 0.81
N MET A 127 -8.44 14.20 0.92
CA MET A 127 -8.75 13.39 -0.27
C MET A 127 -9.98 13.91 -1.01
N PHE A 128 -10.98 14.46 -0.30
CA PHE A 128 -12.13 15.14 -0.92
C PHE A 128 -11.73 16.46 -1.61
N GLU A 129 -10.81 17.22 -1.05
CA GLU A 129 -10.26 18.42 -1.68
C GLU A 129 -9.55 18.09 -2.99
N LEU A 130 -8.79 16.99 -3.02
CA LEU A 130 -8.04 16.55 -4.20
C LEU A 130 -8.91 15.90 -5.29
N HIS A 131 -9.91 15.10 -4.90
CA HIS A 131 -10.64 14.20 -5.82
C HIS A 131 -12.14 14.46 -5.87
N GLY A 132 -12.65 15.43 -5.13
CA GLY A 132 -14.09 15.68 -4.96
C GLY A 132 -14.75 14.72 -3.98
N LYS A 133 -15.85 15.20 -3.37
CA LYS A 133 -16.61 14.43 -2.37
C LYS A 133 -17.49 13.38 -3.06
N ARG A 134 -17.09 12.12 -3.01
CA ARG A 134 -17.82 10.96 -3.57
C ARG A 134 -17.73 9.78 -2.62
N ALA A 135 -18.78 8.95 -2.57
CA ALA A 135 -18.81 7.73 -1.73
C ALA A 135 -17.65 6.77 -2.02
N THR A 136 -17.20 6.70 -3.27
CA THR A 136 -16.06 5.86 -3.66
C THR A 136 -14.74 6.36 -3.07
N ILE A 137 -14.54 7.68 -2.93
CA ILE A 137 -13.37 8.27 -2.27
C ILE A 137 -13.39 7.95 -0.78
N ASP A 138 -14.54 8.14 -0.13
CA ASP A 138 -14.72 7.82 1.28
C ASP A 138 -14.39 6.35 1.57
N GLN A 139 -14.98 5.45 0.82
CA GLN A 139 -14.79 4.01 0.98
C GLN A 139 -13.33 3.59 0.73
N ALA A 140 -12.71 4.06 -0.35
CA ALA A 140 -11.34 3.71 -0.68
C ALA A 140 -10.34 4.23 0.36
N THR A 141 -10.53 5.47 0.86
CA THR A 141 -9.70 6.03 1.93
C THR A 141 -9.84 5.21 3.22
N SER A 142 -11.06 4.82 3.58
CA SER A 142 -11.32 3.98 4.76
C SER A 142 -10.67 2.59 4.65
N TYR A 143 -10.68 1.98 3.46
CA TYR A 143 -9.98 0.71 3.24
C TYR A 143 -8.47 0.87 3.24
N ALA A 144 -7.93 1.96 2.69
CA ALA A 144 -6.51 2.26 2.77
C ALA A 144 -6.02 2.33 4.23
N PHE A 145 -6.78 2.93 5.15
CA PHE A 145 -6.42 2.93 6.58
C PHE A 145 -6.36 1.52 7.17
N LYS A 146 -7.38 0.69 6.90
CA LYS A 146 -7.38 -0.70 7.39
C LYS A 146 -6.18 -1.47 6.86
N THR A 147 -5.85 -1.26 5.59
CA THR A 147 -4.68 -1.87 4.93
C THR A 147 -3.37 -1.41 5.56
N MET A 148 -3.19 -0.10 5.80
CA MET A 148 -1.99 0.42 6.47
C MET A 148 -1.83 -0.11 7.89
N VAL A 149 -2.93 -0.31 8.64
CA VAL A 149 -2.89 -0.93 9.97
C VAL A 149 -2.47 -2.39 9.86
N SER A 150 -3.08 -3.18 8.96
CA SER A 150 -2.73 -4.58 8.74
C SER A 150 -1.25 -4.75 8.32
N TRP A 151 -0.71 -3.82 7.52
CA TRP A 151 0.69 -3.85 7.09
C TRP A 151 1.68 -3.30 8.11
N GLY A 152 1.21 -2.88 9.30
CA GLY A 152 2.05 -2.37 10.38
C GLY A 152 2.65 -0.97 10.13
N MET A 153 2.10 -0.20 9.18
CA MET A 153 2.55 1.17 8.91
C MET A 153 2.08 2.17 9.97
N VAL A 154 0.88 1.96 10.46
CA VAL A 154 0.23 2.76 11.51
C VAL A 154 -0.46 1.82 12.50
N GLN A 155 -0.72 2.34 13.69
CA GLN A 155 -1.62 1.70 14.63
C GLN A 155 -2.80 2.62 14.95
N ARG A 156 -3.90 2.00 15.36
CA ARG A 156 -5.11 2.71 15.75
C ARG A 156 -5.17 2.79 17.26
N GLN A 157 -5.32 4.00 17.79
CA GLN A 157 -5.52 4.24 19.22
C GLN A 157 -6.97 3.97 19.66
N ALA A 158 -7.22 3.96 20.97
CA ALA A 158 -8.54 3.74 21.55
C ALA A 158 -9.58 4.79 21.10
N ASP A 159 -9.15 6.02 20.88
CA ASP A 159 -9.95 7.12 20.34
C ASP A 159 -10.14 7.08 18.81
N ARG A 160 -9.72 5.98 18.17
CA ARG A 160 -9.74 5.73 16.73
C ARG A 160 -8.81 6.61 15.88
N ARG A 161 -7.96 7.42 16.47
CA ARG A 161 -6.91 8.13 15.74
C ARG A 161 -5.82 7.17 15.27
N LEU A 162 -5.17 7.53 14.19
CA LEU A 162 -3.98 6.83 13.71
C LEU A 162 -2.75 7.49 14.31
N CYS A 163 -1.79 6.68 14.73
CA CYS A 163 -0.46 7.12 15.13
C CYS A 163 0.60 6.25 14.47
N HIS A 164 1.86 6.64 14.61
CA HIS A 164 2.96 5.80 14.17
C HIS A 164 2.85 4.42 14.84
N ALA A 165 3.05 3.36 14.07
CA ALA A 165 3.40 2.05 14.59
C ALA A 165 4.85 2.07 15.11
N ALA A 166 5.36 0.93 15.60
CA ALA A 166 6.78 0.80 15.89
C ALA A 166 7.58 1.13 14.61
N SER A 167 8.69 1.87 14.78
CA SER A 167 9.55 2.24 13.66
C SER A 167 10.09 0.98 12.97
N LEU A 168 9.93 0.90 11.67
CA LEU A 168 10.37 -0.22 10.85
C LEU A 168 11.78 0.09 10.29
N GLU A 169 12.71 -0.85 10.49
CA GLU A 169 14.03 -0.74 9.87
C GLU A 169 13.93 -0.80 8.35
N LEU A 170 14.43 0.21 7.66
CA LEU A 170 14.45 0.26 6.20
C LEU A 170 15.85 -0.13 5.69
N VAL A 171 15.99 -1.37 5.25
CA VAL A 171 17.24 -1.84 4.63
C VAL A 171 17.46 -1.19 3.25
N PRO A 172 18.71 -1.06 2.76
CA PRO A 172 19.03 -0.38 1.50
C PRO A 172 18.25 -0.92 0.29
N GLU A 173 18.07 -2.23 0.19
CA GLU A 173 17.34 -2.90 -0.90
C GLU A 173 15.87 -2.50 -0.90
N ALA A 174 15.25 -2.45 0.28
CA ALA A 174 13.86 -2.03 0.45
C ALA A 174 13.69 -0.54 0.12
N LYS A 175 14.67 0.31 0.51
CA LYS A 175 14.68 1.73 0.16
C LYS A 175 14.75 1.92 -1.36
N ARG A 176 15.66 1.20 -2.04
CA ARG A 176 15.80 1.24 -3.49
C ARG A 176 14.49 0.83 -4.19
N LEU A 177 13.83 -0.20 -3.69
CA LEU A 177 12.55 -0.66 -4.24
C LEU A 177 11.45 0.40 -4.11
N LEU A 178 11.36 1.06 -2.95
CA LEU A 178 10.42 2.19 -2.74
C LEU A 178 10.74 3.37 -3.66
N ASP A 179 12.02 3.70 -3.87
CA ASP A 179 12.45 4.75 -4.80
C ASP A 179 11.97 4.45 -6.23
N LEU A 180 12.18 3.24 -6.72
CA LEU A 180 11.74 2.80 -8.05
C LEU A 180 10.21 2.90 -8.20
N ALA A 181 9.47 2.40 -7.22
CA ALA A 181 8.01 2.42 -7.23
C ALA A 181 7.45 3.86 -7.17
N ALA A 182 8.00 4.70 -6.30
CA ALA A 182 7.60 6.09 -6.15
C ALA A 182 7.90 6.90 -7.41
N ASN A 183 9.08 6.75 -7.97
CA ASN A 183 9.50 7.44 -9.19
C ASN A 183 8.60 7.06 -10.37
N ARG A 184 8.29 5.78 -10.54
CA ARG A 184 7.34 5.33 -11.56
C ARG A 184 5.97 5.94 -11.36
N SER A 185 5.47 5.98 -10.13
CA SER A 185 4.14 6.49 -9.80
C SER A 185 4.04 8.02 -9.88
N ARG A 186 5.14 8.73 -9.64
CA ARG A 186 5.23 10.20 -9.71
C ARG A 186 5.74 10.71 -11.07
N HIS A 187 6.12 9.82 -11.98
CA HIS A 187 6.85 10.18 -13.21
C HIS A 187 8.10 11.04 -12.91
N SER A 188 8.87 10.64 -11.92
CA SER A 188 10.08 11.31 -11.43
C SER A 188 11.28 10.37 -11.49
N VAL A 189 12.48 10.93 -11.40
CA VAL A 189 13.74 10.18 -11.27
C VAL A 189 14.47 10.49 -9.95
N THR A 190 13.84 11.28 -9.07
CA THR A 190 14.46 11.74 -7.82
C THR A 190 14.24 10.69 -6.72
N PRO A 191 15.30 10.20 -6.06
CA PRO A 191 15.17 9.30 -4.91
C PRO A 191 14.39 9.93 -3.77
N LEU A 192 13.66 9.12 -3.02
CA LEU A 192 12.94 9.57 -1.82
C LEU A 192 13.94 10.07 -0.78
N GLN A 193 13.77 11.29 -0.33
CA GLN A 193 14.53 11.84 0.78
C GLN A 193 14.03 11.25 2.10
N ALA A 194 14.85 11.22 3.15
CA ALA A 194 14.44 10.73 4.48
C ALA A 194 13.19 11.45 5.02
N THR A 195 12.97 12.68 4.57
CA THR A 195 11.80 13.49 4.89
C THR A 195 10.59 13.24 4.00
N ASP A 196 10.65 12.32 3.03
CA ASP A 196 9.51 12.05 2.16
C ASP A 196 8.34 11.45 2.96
N PRO A 197 7.11 11.95 2.79
CA PRO A 197 5.96 11.43 3.50
C PRO A 197 5.68 9.94 3.30
N LEU A 198 6.11 9.34 2.19
CA LEU A 198 5.98 7.90 1.95
C LEU A 198 6.81 7.06 2.94
N LEU A 199 7.88 7.64 3.50
CA LEU A 199 8.78 6.94 4.41
C LEU A 199 8.39 7.08 5.89
N PHE A 200 7.23 7.65 6.20
CA PHE A 200 6.82 7.96 7.57
C PHE A 200 6.80 6.74 8.51
N ALA A 201 6.54 5.54 7.99
CA ALA A 201 6.50 4.29 8.76
C ALA A 201 7.89 3.70 9.00
N PHE A 202 8.90 4.21 8.29
CA PHE A 202 10.26 3.70 8.31
C PHE A 202 11.20 4.72 8.94
N ASN A 203 12.16 4.25 9.75
CA ASN A 203 13.24 5.04 10.35
C ASN A 203 12.78 6.42 10.87
N LYS A 204 12.34 6.45 12.10
CA LYS A 204 12.43 7.69 12.87
C LYS A 204 13.92 7.89 13.21
N GLY A 205 14.63 8.66 12.36
CA GLY A 205 15.90 9.26 12.75
C GLY A 205 15.70 10.29 13.84
#